data_e0e93be00a229644c70595db6e7806b5
#
_entry.id   e0e93be00a229644c70595db6e7806b5
#
_cell.length_a   1.000
_cell.length_b   1.000
_cell.length_c   1.000
_cell.angle_alpha   90.00
_cell.angle_beta   90.00
_cell.angle_gamma   90.00
#
_symmetry.space_group_name_H-M   'P 1'
#
loop_
_entity.id
_entity.type
_entity.pdbx_description
1 polymer ?
#
loop_
_entity_poly.entity_id
_entity_poly.type
_entity_poly.pdbx_seq_one_letter_code
_entity_poly.pdbx_strand_id
1 'polypeptide(L)'
;MRLAPRLLLGCLLLAPLDLRAQAGELAYCTTLYDLAVKYRGRQINGESKPDPDMIVALEQCKRGNSAAGIATLEGRLRSADITVPPRPRQ
;
A
#
# COMPACT_ATOMS: atom_id res chain seq x y z
N MET A 1 -38.32 8.86 -8.44
CA MET A 1 -37.90 7.85 -9.41
C MET A 1 -36.86 8.35 -10.41
N ARG A 2 -36.98 9.57 -10.88
CA ARG A 2 -36.08 10.11 -11.91
C ARG A 2 -34.69 10.43 -11.37
N LEU A 3 -34.53 10.59 -10.08
CA LEU A 3 -33.26 10.93 -9.47
C LEU A 3 -32.31 9.72 -9.35
N ALA A 4 -32.85 8.51 -9.25
CA ALA A 4 -32.05 7.32 -9.08
C ALA A 4 -31.05 7.07 -10.23
N PRO A 5 -31.44 7.19 -11.51
CA PRO A 5 -30.48 7.02 -12.61
C PRO A 5 -29.34 8.05 -12.59
N ARG A 6 -29.63 9.27 -12.14
CA ARG A 6 -28.61 10.31 -12.05
C ARG A 6 -27.60 10.02 -10.95
N LEU A 7 -28.07 9.50 -9.83
CA LEU A 7 -27.19 9.11 -8.73
C LEU A 7 -26.25 7.96 -9.14
N LEU A 8 -26.78 7.00 -9.88
CA LEU A 8 -25.97 5.88 -10.37
C LEU A 8 -24.89 6.37 -11.32
N LEU A 9 -25.18 7.30 -12.21
CA LEU A 9 -24.20 7.87 -13.12
C LEU A 9 -23.09 8.60 -12.35
N GLY A 10 -23.43 9.32 -11.29
CA GLY A 10 -22.46 9.99 -10.45
C GLY A 10 -21.48 9.01 -9.82
N CYS A 11 -21.98 7.91 -9.30
CA CYS A 11 -21.12 6.87 -8.71
C CYS A 11 -20.16 6.25 -9.73
N LEU A 12 -20.64 6.00 -10.94
CA LEU A 12 -19.80 5.44 -12.01
C LEU A 12 -18.68 6.39 -12.41
N LEU A 13 -18.93 7.70 -12.42
CA LEU A 13 -17.92 8.69 -12.77
C LEU A 13 -16.81 8.76 -11.72
N LEU A 14 -17.11 8.55 -10.45
CA LEU A 14 -16.13 8.59 -9.37
C LEU A 14 -15.26 7.34 -9.29
N ALA A 15 -15.80 6.18 -9.65
CA ALA A 15 -15.10 4.90 -9.53
C ALA A 15 -13.75 4.86 -10.24
N PRO A 16 -13.56 5.36 -11.48
CA PRO A 16 -12.26 5.36 -12.14
C PRO A 16 -11.17 6.14 -11.40
N LEU A 17 -11.55 7.25 -10.76
CA LEU A 17 -10.60 8.06 -9.99
C LEU A 17 -10.13 7.31 -8.74
N ASP A 18 -11.05 6.64 -8.05
CA ASP A 18 -10.72 5.84 -6.88
C ASP A 18 -9.78 4.70 -7.22
N LEU A 19 -10.01 4.05 -8.36
CA LEU A 19 -9.16 2.94 -8.81
C LEU A 19 -7.74 3.42 -9.10
N ARG A 20 -7.56 4.61 -9.68
CA ARG A 20 -6.24 5.17 -9.95
C ARG A 20 -5.49 5.48 -8.66
N ALA A 21 -6.19 6.08 -7.68
CA ALA A 21 -5.60 6.39 -6.39
C ALA A 21 -5.16 5.12 -5.68
N GLN A 22 -6.00 4.08 -5.70
CA GLN A 22 -5.67 2.79 -5.10
C GLN A 22 -4.48 2.12 -5.78
N ALA A 23 -4.39 2.20 -7.11
CA ALA A 23 -3.27 1.63 -7.85
C ALA A 23 -1.96 2.31 -7.48
N GLY A 24 -1.95 3.65 -7.35
CA GLY A 24 -0.78 4.39 -6.94
C GLY A 24 -0.33 4.05 -5.52
N GLU A 25 -1.29 3.92 -4.61
CA GLU A 25 -1.01 3.55 -3.23
C GLU A 25 -0.49 2.12 -3.12
N LEU A 26 -1.05 1.19 -3.89
CA LEU A 26 -0.58 -0.19 -3.91
C LEU A 26 0.85 -0.27 -4.43
N ALA A 27 1.17 0.47 -5.49
CA ALA A 27 2.53 0.51 -6.04
C ALA A 27 3.53 1.04 -4.99
N TYR A 28 3.16 2.10 -4.29
CA TYR A 28 3.99 2.65 -3.23
C TYR A 28 4.17 1.65 -2.09
N CYS A 29 3.09 1.00 -1.67
CA CYS A 29 3.12 -0.03 -0.63
C CYS A 29 4.07 -1.17 -1.02
N THR A 30 4.01 -1.63 -2.27
CA THR A 30 4.88 -2.69 -2.79
C THR A 30 6.35 -2.26 -2.73
N THR A 31 6.64 -1.01 -3.10
CA THR A 31 8.00 -0.47 -3.00
C THR A 31 8.50 -0.50 -1.56
N LEU A 32 7.67 -0.06 -0.62
CA LEU A 32 8.02 -0.09 0.80
C LEU A 32 8.22 -1.52 1.30
N TYR A 33 7.36 -2.43 0.89
CA TYR A 33 7.47 -3.84 1.24
C TYR A 33 8.80 -4.43 0.78
N ASP A 34 9.18 -4.19 -0.46
CA ASP A 34 10.44 -4.69 -1.01
C ASP A 34 11.64 -4.16 -0.23
N LEU A 35 11.63 -2.87 0.11
CA LEU A 35 12.70 -2.27 0.92
C LEU A 35 12.73 -2.85 2.33
N ALA A 36 11.55 -3.01 2.94
CA ALA A 36 11.47 -3.55 4.29
C ALA A 36 11.98 -4.99 4.35
N VAL A 37 11.61 -5.81 3.38
CA VAL A 37 12.11 -7.20 3.31
C VAL A 37 13.63 -7.21 3.13
N LYS A 38 14.15 -6.35 2.25
CA LYS A 38 15.58 -6.30 1.95
C LYS A 38 16.41 -5.93 3.18
N TYR A 39 15.97 -4.94 3.94
CA TYR A 39 16.79 -4.38 5.02
C TYR A 39 16.35 -4.79 6.43
N ARG A 40 15.10 -5.20 6.60
CA ARG A 40 14.56 -5.58 7.91
C ARG A 40 13.94 -6.98 7.92
N GLY A 41 14.04 -7.70 6.80
CA GLY A 41 13.51 -9.04 6.71
C GLY A 41 14.33 -10.04 7.53
N ARG A 42 13.74 -11.20 7.77
CA ARG A 42 14.42 -12.29 8.46
C ARG A 42 15.47 -12.91 7.53
N GLN A 43 16.62 -13.19 8.06
CA GLN A 43 17.69 -13.85 7.29
C GLN A 43 17.55 -15.37 7.43
N ILE A 44 17.28 -16.04 6.33
CA ILE A 44 17.11 -17.49 6.29
C ILE A 44 17.97 -18.01 5.13
N ASN A 45 18.99 -18.79 5.44
CA ASN A 45 19.93 -19.35 4.44
C ASN A 45 20.54 -18.27 3.53
N GLY A 46 20.85 -17.12 4.11
CA GLY A 46 21.46 -16.01 3.37
C GLY A 46 20.48 -15.17 2.56
N GLU A 47 19.18 -15.47 2.60
CA GLU A 47 18.16 -14.71 1.90
C GLU A 47 17.30 -13.92 2.86
N SER A 48 16.89 -12.71 2.43
CA SER A 48 15.96 -11.90 3.21
C SER A 48 14.53 -12.37 2.95
N LYS A 49 13.81 -12.69 4.02
CA LYS A 49 12.42 -13.12 3.95
C LYS A 49 11.54 -12.14 4.71
N PRO A 50 10.30 -11.93 4.29
CA PRO A 50 9.40 -11.06 5.04
C PRO A 50 9.02 -11.68 6.39
N ASP A 51 8.85 -10.82 7.40
CA ASP A 51 8.25 -11.26 8.66
C ASP A 51 6.72 -11.18 8.56
N PRO A 52 5.98 -11.75 9.54
CA PRO A 52 4.51 -11.74 9.48
C PRO A 52 3.89 -10.36 9.38
N ASP A 53 4.46 -9.36 10.04
CA ASP A 53 3.93 -7.99 10.01
C ASP A 53 4.03 -7.38 8.61
N MET A 54 5.13 -7.66 7.91
CA MET A 54 5.32 -7.18 6.53
C MET A 54 4.30 -7.81 5.59
N ILE A 55 4.04 -9.11 5.76
CA ILE A 55 3.07 -9.84 4.94
C ILE A 55 1.66 -9.27 5.17
N VAL A 56 1.28 -9.05 6.43
CA VAL A 56 -0.02 -8.47 6.77
C VAL A 56 -0.16 -7.06 6.19
N ALA A 57 0.90 -6.26 6.28
CA ALA A 57 0.89 -4.90 5.74
C ALA A 57 0.63 -4.90 4.22
N LEU A 58 1.29 -5.78 3.48
CA LEU A 58 1.09 -5.89 2.04
C LEU A 58 -0.34 -6.33 1.72
N GLU A 59 -0.88 -7.29 2.48
CA GLU A 59 -2.25 -7.74 2.30
C GLU A 59 -3.26 -6.63 2.55
N GLN A 60 -3.02 -5.79 3.56
CA GLN A 60 -3.87 -4.63 3.81
C GLN A 60 -3.90 -3.68 2.62
N CYS A 61 -2.74 -3.44 2.01
CA CYS A 61 -2.66 -2.61 0.81
C CYS A 61 -3.45 -3.21 -0.35
N LYS A 62 -3.33 -4.51 -0.56
CA LYS A 62 -4.05 -5.21 -1.63
C LYS A 62 -5.56 -5.16 -1.44
N ARG A 63 -6.03 -5.12 -0.20
CA ARG A 63 -7.46 -5.07 0.12
C ARG A 63 -8.04 -3.67 0.12
N GLY A 64 -7.23 -2.66 -0.20
CA GLY A 64 -7.67 -1.29 -0.22
C GLY A 64 -7.45 -0.53 1.09
N ASN A 65 -6.86 -1.16 2.10
CA ASN A 65 -6.53 -0.51 3.37
C ASN A 65 -5.08 -0.05 3.35
N SER A 66 -4.73 0.75 2.35
CA SER A 66 -3.36 1.16 2.08
C SER A 66 -2.76 2.00 3.20
N ALA A 67 -3.58 2.85 3.83
CA ALA A 67 -3.09 3.72 4.90
C ALA A 67 -2.45 2.91 6.02
N ALA A 68 -3.10 1.84 6.45
CA ALA A 68 -2.59 0.98 7.54
C ALA A 68 -1.33 0.22 7.09
N GLY A 69 -1.36 -0.37 5.89
CA GLY A 69 -0.21 -1.12 5.38
C GLY A 69 1.01 -0.24 5.19
N ILE A 70 0.83 0.94 4.59
CA ILE A 70 1.91 1.89 4.37
C ILE A 70 2.49 2.38 5.71
N ALA A 71 1.64 2.70 6.68
CA ALA A 71 2.11 3.16 7.99
C ALA A 71 3.00 2.11 8.67
N THR A 72 2.62 0.84 8.60
CA THR A 72 3.40 -0.25 9.17
C THR A 72 4.77 -0.36 8.49
N LEU A 73 4.80 -0.35 7.16
CA LEU A 73 6.05 -0.50 6.41
C LEU A 73 6.96 0.72 6.56
N GLU A 74 6.40 1.92 6.54
CA GLU A 74 7.18 3.14 6.80
C GLU A 74 7.80 3.09 8.19
N GLY A 75 7.04 2.64 9.18
CA GLY A 75 7.55 2.51 10.54
C GLY A 75 8.72 1.53 10.63
N ARG A 76 8.65 0.43 9.92
CA ARG A 76 9.75 -0.54 9.86
C ARG A 76 11.02 0.07 9.27
N LEU A 77 10.87 0.84 8.19
CA LEU A 77 12.03 1.48 7.57
C LEU A 77 12.64 2.55 8.46
N ARG A 78 11.82 3.37 9.11
CA ARG A 78 12.30 4.41 10.02
C ARG A 78 13.03 3.83 11.22
N SER A 79 12.55 2.72 11.76
CA SER A 79 13.19 2.07 12.90
C SER A 79 14.56 1.49 12.56
N ALA A 80 14.85 1.32 11.27
CA ALA A 80 16.15 0.87 10.78
C ALA A 80 17.02 2.01 10.26
N ASP A 81 16.61 3.26 10.48
CA ASP A 81 17.28 4.46 9.98
C ASP A 81 17.39 4.48 8.45
N ILE A 82 16.42 3.88 7.78
CA ILE A 82 16.36 3.85 6.32
C ILE A 82 15.44 4.98 5.87
N THR A 83 15.90 5.75 4.89
CA THR A 83 15.11 6.84 4.32
C THR A 83 13.88 6.28 3.60
N VAL A 84 12.70 6.76 4.01
CA VAL A 84 11.45 6.36 3.38
C VAL A 84 11.33 7.11 2.05
N PRO A 85 11.07 6.41 0.91
CA PRO A 85 10.88 7.10 -0.36
C PRO A 85 9.64 7.99 -0.33
N PRO A 86 9.64 9.08 -1.11
CA PRO A 86 8.50 10.00 -1.13
C PRO A 86 7.28 9.31 -1.75
N ARG A 87 6.09 9.66 -1.22
CA ARG A 87 4.86 9.14 -1.76
C ARG A 87 4.60 9.73 -3.15
N PRO A 88 4.08 8.92 -4.09
CA PRO A 88 3.71 9.45 -5.39
C PRO A 88 2.56 10.46 -5.23
N ARG A 89 2.57 11.49 -6.06
CA ARG A 89 1.48 12.46 -6.11
C ARG A 89 0.29 11.85 -6.83
N GLN A 90 -0.87 12.14 -6.33
CA GLN A 90 -2.11 11.63 -6.92
C GLN A 90 -2.99 12.76 -7.44
#